data_ff9aea190c6d71eb9dbffde1c546f50e
#
_entry.id   ff9aea190c6d71eb9dbffde1c546f50e
#
_cell.length_a   1.000
_cell.length_b   1.000
_cell.length_c   1.000
_cell.angle_alpha   90.00
_cell.angle_beta   90.00
_cell.angle_gamma   90.00
#
_symmetry.space_group_name_H-M   'P 1'
#
loop_
_entity.id
_entity.type
_entity.pdbx_description
1 polymer ?
#
loop_
_entity_poly.entity_id
_entity_poly.type
_entity_poly.pdbx_seq_one_letter_code
_entity_poly.pdbx_strand_id
1 'polypeptide(L)'
;EFSSSTIASPLEGNVKELSTIEDEVFSSGMLGKGVAIEPDNGDVVSPVAGVVTTVFPTKHAIGLTSDDGVEILIHIGMDTVGLNGEAFESFVKQNDRVKKGDLLVRADLSKIKAAGLSIITPVVITNSDTYREIIISHCGKISKGQEIITVKA
;
A
#
# COMPACT_ATOMS: atom_id res chain seq x y z
N GLU A 1 -21.52 8.85 3.23
CA GLU A 1 -20.70 9.81 2.51
C GLU A 1 -19.79 10.58 3.49
N PHE A 2 -18.58 10.90 3.08
CA PHE A 2 -17.60 11.59 3.93
C PHE A 2 -17.15 12.89 3.26
N SER A 3 -16.68 13.87 4.07
CA SER A 3 -16.06 15.10 3.55
C SER A 3 -14.56 14.89 3.33
N SER A 4 -13.89 14.17 4.23
CA SER A 4 -12.50 13.76 4.07
C SER A 4 -12.24 12.45 4.81
N SER A 5 -11.25 11.71 4.33
CA SER A 5 -10.84 10.45 4.92
C SER A 5 -9.31 10.41 4.94
N THR A 6 -8.73 9.91 6.02
CA THR A 6 -7.29 9.82 6.16
C THR A 6 -6.83 8.38 6.02
N ILE A 7 -5.71 8.22 5.33
CA ILE A 7 -5.07 6.92 5.09
C ILE A 7 -3.75 6.93 5.85
N ALA A 8 -3.54 5.93 6.70
CA ALA A 8 -2.31 5.81 7.46
C ALA A 8 -1.25 5.07 6.67
N SER A 9 0.01 5.20 7.10
CA SER A 9 1.08 4.43 6.48
C SER A 9 0.97 2.95 6.85
N PRO A 10 0.97 2.04 5.86
CA PRO A 10 0.98 0.61 6.14
C PRO A 10 2.36 0.10 6.54
N LEU A 11 3.40 0.91 6.41
CA LEU A 11 4.79 0.52 6.62
C LEU A 11 5.56 1.60 7.35
N GLU A 12 6.58 1.19 8.10
CA GLU A 12 7.63 2.08 8.56
C GLU A 12 8.66 2.24 7.47
N GLY A 13 9.11 3.46 7.21
CA GLY A 13 10.13 3.70 6.21
C GLY A 13 10.17 5.15 5.74
N ASN A 14 10.51 5.33 4.46
CA ASN A 14 10.60 6.63 3.79
C ASN A 14 9.53 6.75 2.73
N VAL A 15 8.73 7.81 2.83
CA VAL A 15 7.70 8.13 1.83
C VAL A 15 8.36 8.95 0.72
N LYS A 16 8.14 8.51 -0.51
CA LYS A 16 8.63 9.15 -1.73
C LYS A 16 7.47 9.43 -2.67
N GLU A 17 7.66 10.36 -3.58
CA GLU A 17 6.66 10.62 -4.61
C GLU A 17 6.53 9.42 -5.53
N LEU A 18 5.29 9.08 -5.87
CA LEU A 18 4.99 7.95 -6.74
C LEU A 18 5.68 8.09 -8.11
N SER A 19 5.77 9.31 -8.62
CA SER A 19 6.41 9.61 -9.90
C SER A 19 7.90 9.26 -9.95
N THR A 20 8.54 9.03 -8.80
CA THR A 20 9.97 8.69 -8.75
C THR A 20 10.25 7.21 -8.95
N ILE A 21 9.22 6.36 -8.98
CA ILE A 21 9.39 4.92 -9.21
C ILE A 21 9.70 4.67 -10.68
N GLU A 22 10.58 3.71 -10.96
CA GLU A 22 10.94 3.37 -12.33
C GLU A 22 9.82 2.65 -13.09
N ASP A 23 8.89 2.00 -12.38
CA ASP A 23 7.78 1.29 -12.99
C ASP A 23 6.72 2.28 -13.49
N GLU A 24 6.53 2.37 -14.81
CA GLU A 24 5.61 3.32 -15.44
C GLU A 24 4.14 3.09 -15.06
N VAL A 25 3.76 1.86 -14.75
CA VAL A 25 2.37 1.55 -14.36
C VAL A 25 2.00 2.31 -13.10
N PHE A 26 2.94 2.44 -12.17
CA PHE A 26 2.72 3.21 -10.94
C PHE A 26 3.09 4.68 -11.09
N SER A 27 4.25 4.97 -11.68
CA SER A 27 4.77 6.35 -11.73
C SER A 27 3.93 7.27 -12.61
N SER A 28 3.26 6.74 -13.61
CA SER A 28 2.36 7.52 -14.48
C SER A 28 1.03 7.87 -13.82
N GLY A 29 0.71 7.23 -12.69
CA GLY A 29 -0.60 7.39 -12.06
C GLY A 29 -1.71 6.56 -12.69
N MET A 30 -1.37 5.65 -13.60
CA MET A 30 -2.33 4.82 -14.32
C MET A 30 -3.20 3.97 -13.36
N LEU A 31 -2.61 3.46 -12.29
CA LEU A 31 -3.33 2.66 -11.30
C LEU A 31 -3.98 3.50 -10.20
N GLY A 32 -3.73 4.79 -10.17
CA GLY A 32 -4.27 5.71 -9.18
C GLY A 32 -3.21 6.60 -8.60
N LYS A 33 -3.64 7.57 -7.79
CA LYS A 33 -2.75 8.49 -7.08
C LYS A 33 -2.36 7.90 -5.74
N GLY A 34 -1.16 8.20 -5.29
CA GLY A 34 -0.67 7.70 -4.02
C GLY A 34 0.79 8.05 -3.79
N VAL A 35 1.45 7.18 -3.05
CA VAL A 35 2.86 7.36 -2.67
C VAL A 35 3.62 6.07 -2.89
N ALA A 36 4.95 6.16 -2.81
CA ALA A 36 5.84 5.02 -2.72
C ALA A 36 6.52 5.04 -1.36
N ILE A 37 6.66 3.89 -0.73
CA ILE A 37 7.36 3.77 0.55
C ILE A 37 8.55 2.85 0.38
N GLU A 38 9.72 3.32 0.81
CA GLU A 38 10.89 2.46 0.97
C GLU A 38 10.86 1.92 2.39
N PRO A 39 10.51 0.63 2.59
CA PRO A 39 10.24 0.13 3.93
C PRO A 39 11.51 -0.17 4.71
N ASP A 40 11.45 0.06 6.03
CA ASP A 40 12.53 -0.30 6.96
C ASP A 40 12.39 -1.77 7.39
N ASN A 41 11.17 -2.28 7.40
CA ASN A 41 10.88 -3.68 7.71
C ASN A 41 9.66 -4.14 6.89
N GLY A 42 9.39 -5.44 6.96
CA GLY A 42 8.38 -6.05 6.10
C GLY A 42 6.99 -6.22 6.71
N ASP A 43 6.73 -5.63 7.87
CA ASP A 43 5.41 -5.74 8.50
C ASP A 43 4.45 -4.73 7.87
N VAL A 44 3.53 -5.23 7.05
CA VAL A 44 2.52 -4.42 6.36
C VAL A 44 1.22 -4.46 7.15
N VAL A 45 0.79 -3.31 7.63
CA VAL A 45 -0.45 -3.20 8.43
C VAL A 45 -1.53 -2.46 7.65
N SER A 46 -2.78 -2.63 8.08
CA SER A 46 -3.89 -1.97 7.39
C SER A 46 -3.84 -0.47 7.59
N PRO A 47 -3.90 0.30 6.50
CA PRO A 47 -3.93 1.76 6.57
C PRO A 47 -5.30 2.32 6.94
N VAL A 48 -6.33 1.48 6.96
CA VAL A 48 -7.72 1.88 7.16
C VAL A 48 -8.50 0.81 7.92
N ALA A 49 -9.64 1.19 8.49
CA ALA A 49 -10.67 0.24 8.86
C ALA A 49 -11.49 -0.08 7.62
N GLY A 50 -11.70 -1.34 7.33
CA GLY A 50 -12.42 -1.73 6.14
C GLY A 50 -12.38 -3.23 5.88
N VAL A 51 -12.45 -3.60 4.62
CA VAL A 51 -12.51 -4.98 4.16
C VAL A 51 -11.38 -5.27 3.19
N VAL A 52 -10.77 -6.44 3.33
CA VAL A 52 -9.79 -6.94 2.35
C VAL A 52 -10.57 -7.36 1.11
N THR A 53 -10.40 -6.62 0.02
CA THR A 53 -11.11 -6.92 -1.23
C THR A 53 -10.39 -7.94 -2.08
N THR A 54 -9.05 -7.96 -2.01
CA THR A 54 -8.24 -8.90 -2.80
C THR A 54 -6.93 -9.20 -2.08
N VAL A 55 -6.57 -10.48 -2.05
CA VAL A 55 -5.20 -10.91 -1.75
C VAL A 55 -4.71 -11.63 -2.99
N PHE A 56 -3.65 -11.13 -3.61
CA PHE A 56 -3.12 -11.78 -4.80
C PHE A 56 -2.57 -13.17 -4.45
N PRO A 57 -2.72 -14.17 -5.33
CA PRO A 57 -2.26 -15.53 -5.01
C PRO A 57 -0.79 -15.60 -4.61
N THR A 58 0.05 -14.73 -5.17
CA THR A 58 1.48 -14.63 -4.83
C THR A 58 1.75 -13.74 -3.63
N LYS A 59 0.71 -13.16 -3.01
CA LYS A 59 0.75 -12.41 -1.75
C LYS A 59 1.60 -11.13 -1.79
N HIS A 60 2.05 -10.72 -2.96
CA HIS A 60 2.88 -9.52 -3.11
C HIS A 60 2.04 -8.24 -3.15
N ALA A 61 0.75 -8.37 -3.34
CA ALA A 61 -0.16 -7.22 -3.42
C ALA A 61 -1.47 -7.53 -2.70
N ILE A 62 -2.04 -6.50 -2.09
CA ILE A 62 -3.29 -6.61 -1.35
C ILE A 62 -4.15 -5.37 -1.63
N GLY A 63 -5.42 -5.59 -1.87
CA GLY A 63 -6.42 -4.54 -2.06
C GLY A 63 -7.35 -4.45 -0.87
N LEU A 64 -7.70 -3.22 -0.51
CA LEU A 64 -8.59 -2.92 0.62
C LEU A 64 -9.62 -1.89 0.19
N THR A 65 -10.81 -1.99 0.78
CA THR A 65 -11.81 -0.93 0.67
C THR A 65 -12.12 -0.43 2.06
N SER A 66 -11.89 0.87 2.29
CA SER A 66 -12.17 1.46 3.59
C SER A 66 -13.69 1.53 3.85
N ASP A 67 -14.07 1.76 5.10
CA ASP A 67 -15.48 1.96 5.45
C ASP A 67 -16.10 3.16 4.72
N ASP A 68 -15.25 4.12 4.31
CA ASP A 68 -15.66 5.29 3.53
C ASP A 68 -15.73 5.02 2.02
N GLY A 69 -15.35 3.83 1.58
CA GLY A 69 -15.38 3.46 0.16
C GLY A 69 -14.10 3.75 -0.61
N VAL A 70 -13.03 4.17 0.06
CA VAL A 70 -11.74 4.41 -0.60
C VAL A 70 -11.08 3.08 -0.91
N GLU A 71 -10.70 2.88 -2.18
CA GLU A 71 -10.05 1.64 -2.64
C GLU A 71 -8.55 1.83 -2.69
N ILE A 72 -7.84 0.98 -1.95
CA ILE A 72 -6.40 1.09 -1.75
C ILE A 72 -5.72 -0.18 -2.24
N LEU A 73 -4.64 -0.02 -3.01
CA LEU A 73 -3.78 -1.12 -3.41
C LEU A 73 -2.40 -0.91 -2.79
N ILE A 74 -1.90 -1.92 -2.09
CA ILE A 74 -0.53 -1.95 -1.57
C ILE A 74 0.21 -3.02 -2.37
N HIS A 75 1.22 -2.61 -3.13
CA HIS A 75 2.02 -3.50 -3.97
C HIS A 75 3.43 -3.60 -3.38
N ILE A 76 3.76 -4.73 -2.76
CA ILE A 76 4.98 -4.88 -1.98
C ILE A 76 6.15 -5.20 -2.91
N GLY A 77 7.03 -4.23 -3.09
CA GLY A 77 8.18 -4.35 -3.99
C GLY A 77 7.81 -4.22 -5.46
N MET A 78 8.83 -4.30 -6.31
CA MET A 78 8.66 -4.24 -7.77
C MET A 78 9.02 -5.61 -8.35
N ASP A 79 8.19 -6.10 -9.28
CA ASP A 79 8.34 -7.39 -9.95
C ASP A 79 8.33 -8.59 -8.99
N THR A 80 7.85 -8.40 -7.77
CA THR A 80 7.85 -9.42 -6.72
C THR A 80 6.84 -10.55 -6.97
N VAL A 81 5.96 -10.39 -7.94
CA VAL A 81 5.08 -11.48 -8.40
C VAL A 81 5.90 -12.70 -8.83
N GLY A 82 7.09 -12.48 -9.37
CA GLY A 82 7.97 -13.57 -9.82
C GLY A 82 8.52 -14.45 -8.68
N LEU A 83 8.37 -14.04 -7.43
CA LEU A 83 8.82 -14.81 -6.27
C LEU A 83 7.81 -15.90 -5.88
N ASN A 84 6.65 -15.96 -6.54
CA ASN A 84 5.61 -16.97 -6.31
C ASN A 84 5.20 -17.11 -4.83
N GLY A 85 5.22 -16.01 -4.10
CA GLY A 85 4.81 -15.96 -2.70
C GLY A 85 5.87 -16.34 -1.69
N GLU A 86 7.07 -16.71 -2.12
CA GLU A 86 8.11 -17.22 -1.21
C GLU A 86 8.60 -16.19 -0.19
N ALA A 87 8.53 -14.90 -0.52
CA ALA A 87 8.97 -13.84 0.39
C ALA A 87 7.84 -13.28 1.25
N PHE A 88 6.64 -13.84 1.15
CA PHE A 88 5.45 -13.23 1.76
C PHE A 88 4.65 -14.21 2.61
N GLU A 89 4.14 -13.71 3.74
CA GLU A 89 3.21 -14.44 4.58
C GLU A 89 1.97 -13.58 4.78
N SER A 90 0.80 -14.07 4.37
CA SER A 90 -0.46 -13.36 4.53
C SER A 90 -1.15 -13.78 5.82
N PHE A 91 -1.64 -12.81 6.58
CA PHE A 91 -2.40 -13.03 7.82
C PHE A 91 -3.88 -12.76 7.63
N VAL A 92 -4.29 -12.42 6.41
CA VAL A 92 -5.68 -12.13 6.06
C VAL A 92 -6.01 -12.78 4.72
N LYS A 93 -7.29 -12.86 4.44
CA LYS A 93 -7.80 -13.37 3.17
C LYS A 93 -8.93 -12.48 2.67
N GLN A 94 -9.32 -12.70 1.44
CA GLN A 94 -10.39 -11.93 0.81
C GLN A 94 -11.65 -11.96 1.67
N ASN A 95 -12.27 -10.80 1.80
CA ASN A 95 -13.47 -10.54 2.58
C ASN A 95 -13.27 -10.42 4.09
N ASP A 96 -12.04 -10.55 4.58
CA ASP A 96 -11.76 -10.31 6.01
C ASP A 96 -11.97 -8.86 6.35
N ARG A 97 -12.59 -8.62 7.49
CA ARG A 97 -12.71 -7.29 8.06
C ARG A 97 -11.47 -6.96 8.86
N VAL A 98 -10.91 -5.77 8.66
CA VAL A 98 -9.70 -5.33 9.35
C VAL A 98 -9.90 -3.97 9.99
N LYS A 99 -9.08 -3.71 11.01
CA LYS A 99 -8.99 -2.41 11.66
C LYS A 99 -7.67 -1.77 11.25
N LYS A 100 -7.63 -0.44 11.32
CA LYS A 100 -6.38 0.29 11.12
C LYS A 100 -5.31 -0.27 12.06
N GLY A 101 -4.15 -0.65 11.48
CA GLY A 101 -3.04 -1.22 12.24
C GLY A 101 -2.98 -2.73 12.31
N ASP A 102 -4.01 -3.44 11.85
CA ASP A 102 -3.99 -4.91 11.80
C ASP A 102 -2.91 -5.39 10.83
N LEU A 103 -2.17 -6.42 11.22
CA LEU A 103 -1.13 -6.99 10.37
C LEU A 103 -1.78 -7.72 9.18
N LEU A 104 -1.40 -7.33 7.99
CA LEU A 104 -1.93 -7.90 6.74
C LEU A 104 -0.99 -8.93 6.15
N VAL A 105 0.26 -8.52 5.93
CA VAL A 105 1.27 -9.34 5.26
C VAL A 105 2.62 -9.06 5.92
N ARG A 106 3.43 -10.09 6.05
CA ARG A 106 4.84 -9.94 6.44
C ARG A 106 5.70 -10.29 5.24
N ALA A 107 6.51 -9.35 4.80
CA ALA A 107 7.41 -9.52 3.67
C ALA A 107 8.83 -9.73 4.18
N ASP A 108 9.54 -10.68 3.56
CA ASP A 108 10.97 -10.87 3.83
C ASP A 108 11.76 -9.98 2.88
N LEU A 109 12.11 -8.79 3.34
CA LEU A 109 12.81 -7.79 2.51
C LEU A 109 14.18 -8.30 2.06
N SER A 110 14.87 -9.08 2.91
CA SER A 110 16.16 -9.67 2.57
C SER A 110 16.04 -10.60 1.37
N LYS A 111 14.98 -11.40 1.32
CA LYS A 111 14.72 -12.32 0.22
C LYS A 111 14.43 -11.58 -1.09
N ILE A 112 13.67 -10.50 -0.99
CA ILE A 112 13.36 -9.65 -2.15
C ILE A 112 14.64 -9.04 -2.70
N LYS A 113 15.48 -8.48 -1.83
CA LYS A 113 16.78 -7.90 -2.22
C LYS A 113 17.72 -8.94 -2.80
N ALA A 114 17.77 -10.13 -2.20
CA ALA A 114 18.62 -11.22 -2.67
C ALA A 114 18.24 -11.69 -4.08
N ALA A 115 16.97 -11.54 -4.44
CA ALA A 115 16.48 -11.84 -5.80
C ALA A 115 16.79 -10.73 -6.81
N GLY A 116 17.42 -9.64 -6.36
CA GLY A 116 17.73 -8.49 -7.22
C GLY A 116 16.56 -7.56 -7.46
N LEU A 117 15.51 -7.65 -6.65
CA LEU A 117 14.29 -6.86 -6.82
C LEU A 117 14.25 -5.69 -5.85
N SER A 118 13.50 -4.66 -6.24
CA SER A 118 13.29 -3.48 -5.40
C SER A 118 12.28 -3.77 -4.31
N ILE A 119 12.53 -3.23 -3.11
CA ILE A 119 11.58 -3.30 -1.99
C ILE A 119 10.60 -2.12 -1.97
N ILE A 120 10.75 -1.15 -2.88
CA ILE A 120 9.86 0.01 -2.95
C ILE A 120 8.42 -0.47 -3.07
N THR A 121 7.56 0.07 -2.24
CA THR A 121 6.17 -0.37 -2.11
C THR A 121 5.21 0.75 -2.45
N PRO A 122 4.61 0.76 -3.64
CA PRO A 122 3.54 1.72 -3.96
C PRO A 122 2.30 1.48 -3.11
N VAL A 123 1.71 2.57 -2.66
CA VAL A 123 0.40 2.60 -1.98
C VAL A 123 -0.45 3.58 -2.76
N VAL A 124 -1.43 3.07 -3.48
CA VAL A 124 -2.22 3.89 -4.40
C VAL A 124 -3.72 3.80 -4.09
N ILE A 125 -4.43 4.89 -4.37
CA ILE A 125 -5.89 4.94 -4.29
C ILE A 125 -6.41 4.63 -5.69
N THR A 126 -6.90 3.41 -5.89
CA THR A 126 -7.26 2.95 -7.23
C THR A 126 -8.51 3.65 -7.78
N ASN A 127 -9.39 4.14 -6.91
CA ASN A 127 -10.55 4.92 -7.33
C ASN A 127 -10.34 6.43 -7.10
N SER A 128 -9.10 6.91 -7.19
CA SER A 128 -8.76 8.31 -6.92
C SER A 128 -9.52 9.30 -7.80
N ASP A 129 -9.90 8.90 -9.01
CA ASP A 129 -10.64 9.76 -9.94
C ASP A 129 -12.06 10.09 -9.48
N THR A 130 -12.59 9.34 -8.52
CA THR A 130 -13.93 9.62 -7.98
C THR A 130 -13.93 10.71 -6.91
N TYR A 131 -12.73 11.13 -6.48
CA TYR A 131 -12.59 12.10 -5.40
C TYR A 131 -12.12 13.44 -5.93
N ARG A 132 -12.51 14.50 -5.21
CA ARG A 132 -12.17 15.87 -5.58
C ARG A 132 -10.67 16.12 -5.46
N GLU A 133 -10.03 15.56 -4.42
CA GLU A 133 -8.64 15.83 -4.15
C GLU A 133 -8.00 14.68 -3.36
N ILE A 134 -6.76 14.35 -3.73
CA ILE A 134 -5.92 13.41 -2.99
C ILE A 134 -4.69 14.20 -2.53
N ILE A 135 -4.54 14.35 -1.21
CA ILE A 135 -3.47 15.15 -0.63
C ILE A 135 -2.44 14.22 0.02
N ILE A 136 -1.19 14.36 -0.37
CA ILE A 136 -0.09 13.64 0.27
C ILE A 136 0.33 14.46 1.48
N SER A 137 0.07 13.92 2.67
CA SER A 137 0.24 14.63 3.94
C SER A 137 1.67 14.60 4.47
N HIS A 138 2.51 13.70 3.96
CA HIS A 138 3.85 13.50 4.50
C HIS A 138 4.79 12.94 3.44
N CYS A 139 6.04 13.43 3.45
CA CYS A 139 7.14 12.86 2.66
C CYS A 139 8.33 12.67 3.59
N GLY A 140 9.19 11.71 3.29
CA GLY A 140 10.35 11.39 4.12
C GLY A 140 10.02 10.31 5.16
N LYS A 141 10.73 10.34 6.27
CA LYS A 141 10.62 9.32 7.33
C LYS A 141 9.22 9.27 7.90
N ILE A 142 8.65 8.06 7.99
CA ILE A 142 7.30 7.85 8.50
C ILE A 142 7.24 6.60 9.38
N SER A 143 6.35 6.64 10.37
CA SER A 143 6.05 5.50 11.24
C SER A 143 4.78 4.82 10.77
N LYS A 144 4.70 3.51 10.98
CA LYS A 144 3.48 2.73 10.77
C LYS A 144 2.33 3.39 11.52
N GLY A 145 1.18 3.57 10.85
CA GLY A 145 0.00 4.17 11.46
C GLY A 145 -0.06 5.69 11.39
N GLN A 146 1.03 6.35 10.98
CA GLN A 146 1.04 7.79 10.79
C GLN A 146 0.29 8.16 9.51
N GLU A 147 -0.48 9.25 9.51
CA GLU A 147 -1.23 9.68 8.32
C GLU A 147 -0.30 10.06 7.18
N ILE A 148 -0.60 9.55 5.97
CA ILE A 148 0.18 9.86 4.76
C ILE A 148 -0.64 10.46 3.64
N ILE A 149 -1.94 10.11 3.56
CA ILE A 149 -2.81 10.57 2.47
C ILE A 149 -4.11 11.05 3.08
N THR A 150 -4.62 12.17 2.57
CA THR A 150 -5.97 12.65 2.86
C THR A 150 -6.76 12.64 1.57
N VAL A 151 -7.92 12.00 1.59
CA VAL A 151 -8.84 11.91 0.45
C VAL A 151 -9.99 12.85 0.71
N LYS A 152 -10.27 13.75 -0.24
CA LYS A 152 -11.40 14.68 -0.14
C LYS A 152 -12.48 14.33 -1.16
N ALA A 153 -13.68 14.17 -0.64
CA ALA A 153 -14.82 13.82 -1.46
C ALA A 153 -15.27 14.96 -2.39
#